data_420446f29470536ac9ab4aa45b8d451d
#
_entry.id   420446f29470536ac9ab4aa45b8d451d
#
_cell.length_a   1.000
_cell.length_b   1.000
_cell.length_c   1.000
_cell.angle_alpha   90.00
_cell.angle_beta   90.00
_cell.angle_gamma   90.00
#
_symmetry.space_group_name_H-M   'P 1'
#
loop_
_entity.id
_entity.type
_entity.pdbx_description
1 polymer ?
#
loop_
_entity_poly.entity_id
_entity_poly.type
_entity_poly.pdbx_seq_one_letter_code
_entity_poly.pdbx_strand_id
1 'polypeptide(L)'
;ALMVVKVMKIPEPWVISIDRTDWRFGKTVFNVLTLGVVHHGIAFPLVWIMLDKKGNSNTRERCELCNRFLEIFGDRKIDFLTADREFVGEEWFDYLISDPCTRFRIRIRKNTLLDDGQKQLRADVCFQNLQVGQSKVLSKPRLVWQHWLYIAAMRLDDGDLLIVATAHDQNRAIADYAKRWAIET
;
A
#
# COMPACT_ATOMS: atom_id res chain seq x y z
N ALA A 1 -20.22 -3.49 -6.67
CA ALA A 1 -19.24 -3.99 -5.70
C ALA A 1 -19.60 -5.43 -5.27
N LEU A 2 -20.67 -5.66 -4.52
CA LEU A 2 -21.07 -7.01 -4.03
C LEU A 2 -21.26 -8.04 -5.15
N MET A 3 -21.77 -7.63 -6.30
CA MET A 3 -21.93 -8.50 -7.45
C MET A 3 -20.58 -9.02 -7.98
N VAL A 4 -19.57 -8.17 -8.06
CA VAL A 4 -18.22 -8.55 -8.51
C VAL A 4 -17.68 -9.67 -7.63
N VAL A 5 -17.69 -9.50 -6.31
CA VAL A 5 -17.16 -10.48 -5.35
C VAL A 5 -17.91 -11.82 -5.47
N LYS A 6 -19.25 -11.78 -5.62
CA LYS A 6 -20.09 -12.99 -5.76
C LYS A 6 -19.81 -13.71 -7.07
N VAL A 7 -19.81 -12.99 -8.20
CA VAL A 7 -19.61 -13.58 -9.54
C VAL A 7 -18.20 -14.17 -9.66
N MET A 8 -17.19 -13.45 -9.18
CA MET A 8 -15.80 -13.89 -9.22
C MET A 8 -15.46 -14.92 -8.14
N LYS A 9 -16.38 -15.20 -7.21
CA LYS A 9 -16.18 -16.15 -6.08
C LYS A 9 -14.87 -15.88 -5.33
N ILE A 10 -14.56 -14.61 -5.05
CA ILE A 10 -13.32 -14.20 -4.41
C ILE A 10 -13.31 -14.67 -2.96
N PRO A 11 -12.40 -15.60 -2.57
CA PRO A 11 -12.35 -16.14 -1.22
C PRO A 11 -11.78 -15.14 -0.23
N GLU A 12 -12.21 -15.25 1.03
CA GLU A 12 -11.57 -14.56 2.16
C GLU A 12 -10.34 -15.36 2.67
N PRO A 13 -9.35 -14.70 3.30
CA PRO A 13 -9.26 -13.25 3.51
C PRO A 13 -8.79 -12.48 2.26
N TRP A 14 -9.21 -11.22 2.17
CA TRP A 14 -8.95 -10.39 0.99
C TRP A 14 -7.66 -9.57 1.12
N VAL A 15 -6.89 -9.53 0.05
CA VAL A 15 -5.90 -8.49 -0.19
C VAL A 15 -6.60 -7.33 -0.88
N ILE A 16 -6.58 -6.16 -0.28
CA ILE A 16 -7.16 -4.95 -0.87
C ILE A 16 -6.05 -4.01 -1.36
N SER A 17 -6.30 -3.35 -2.47
CA SER A 17 -5.36 -2.38 -3.05
C SER A 17 -6.03 -1.03 -3.20
N ILE A 18 -5.39 0.01 -2.66
CA ILE A 18 -5.77 1.40 -2.96
C ILE A 18 -4.83 1.94 -4.02
N ASP A 19 -5.42 2.57 -5.02
CA ASP A 19 -4.69 3.15 -6.15
C ASP A 19 -5.38 4.39 -6.69
N ARG A 20 -4.66 5.21 -7.45
CA ARG A 20 -5.15 6.43 -8.06
C ARG A 20 -4.81 6.46 -9.55
N THR A 21 -5.80 6.77 -10.34
CA THR A 21 -5.66 6.82 -11.80
C THR A 21 -6.17 8.14 -12.35
N ASP A 22 -5.42 8.73 -13.28
CA ASP A 22 -5.84 9.89 -14.04
C ASP A 22 -6.36 9.43 -15.42
N TRP A 23 -7.67 9.62 -15.64
CA TRP A 23 -8.27 9.37 -16.96
C TRP A 23 -8.43 10.66 -17.71
N ARG A 24 -7.98 10.69 -18.97
CA ARG A 24 -8.17 11.80 -19.88
C ARG A 24 -9.24 11.49 -20.92
N PHE A 25 -10.27 12.30 -20.95
CA PHE A 25 -11.30 12.26 -21.97
C PHE A 25 -11.38 13.63 -22.67
N GLY A 26 -10.79 13.73 -23.85
CA GLY A 26 -10.60 15.01 -24.55
C GLY A 26 -9.73 15.97 -23.72
N LYS A 27 -10.29 17.13 -23.33
CA LYS A 27 -9.62 18.12 -22.50
C LYS A 27 -9.85 17.93 -20.99
N THR A 28 -10.74 17.01 -20.62
CA THR A 28 -11.11 16.75 -19.23
C THR A 28 -10.24 15.65 -18.64
N VAL A 29 -9.72 15.88 -17.44
CA VAL A 29 -8.96 14.90 -16.66
C VAL A 29 -9.81 14.49 -15.47
N PHE A 30 -10.07 13.19 -15.36
CA PHE A 30 -10.75 12.58 -14.21
C PHE A 30 -9.69 11.96 -13.31
N ASN A 31 -9.63 12.42 -12.08
CA ASN A 31 -8.73 11.88 -11.05
C ASN A 31 -9.56 10.94 -10.16
N VAL A 32 -9.29 9.65 -10.24
CA VAL A 32 -10.10 8.61 -9.59
C VAL A 32 -9.26 7.89 -8.55
N LEU A 33 -9.70 7.94 -7.31
CA LEU A 33 -9.14 7.14 -6.22
C LEU A 33 -10.00 5.88 -6.09
N THR A 34 -9.36 4.70 -6.16
CA THR A 34 -10.03 3.40 -6.22
C THR A 34 -9.52 2.48 -5.12
N LEU A 35 -10.42 1.72 -4.53
CA LEU A 35 -10.09 0.60 -3.66
C LEU A 35 -10.69 -0.68 -4.27
N GLY A 36 -9.83 -1.65 -4.52
CA GLY A 36 -10.18 -2.91 -5.16
C GLY A 36 -9.69 -4.11 -4.36
N VAL A 37 -10.23 -5.29 -4.68
CA VAL A 37 -9.76 -6.57 -4.16
C VAL A 37 -8.82 -7.22 -5.16
N VAL A 38 -7.69 -7.73 -4.69
CA VAL A 38 -6.70 -8.43 -5.51
C VAL A 38 -7.07 -9.91 -5.58
N HIS A 39 -7.23 -10.41 -6.79
CA HIS A 39 -7.53 -11.81 -7.04
C HIS A 39 -6.88 -12.27 -8.34
N HIS A 40 -6.13 -13.37 -8.30
CA HIS A 40 -5.35 -13.90 -9.45
C HIS A 40 -4.49 -12.82 -10.15
N GLY A 41 -3.84 -11.95 -9.37
CA GLY A 41 -2.96 -10.93 -9.90
C GLY A 41 -3.67 -9.72 -10.55
N ILE A 42 -4.97 -9.60 -10.40
CA ILE A 42 -5.78 -8.48 -10.92
C ILE A 42 -6.46 -7.79 -9.75
N ALA A 43 -6.47 -6.45 -9.76
CA ALA A 43 -7.27 -5.67 -8.84
C ALA A 43 -8.65 -5.41 -9.45
N PHE A 44 -9.68 -5.97 -8.84
CA PHE A 44 -11.07 -5.70 -9.19
C PHE A 44 -11.57 -4.50 -8.40
N PRO A 45 -11.88 -3.36 -9.05
CA PRO A 45 -12.34 -2.16 -8.37
C PRO A 45 -13.69 -2.43 -7.70
N LEU A 46 -13.79 -2.12 -6.41
CA LEU A 46 -15.00 -2.30 -5.62
C LEU A 46 -15.67 -0.99 -5.25
N VAL A 47 -14.89 -0.01 -4.83
CA VAL A 47 -15.35 1.34 -4.51
C VAL A 47 -14.38 2.37 -5.07
N TRP A 48 -14.90 3.55 -5.42
CA TRP A 48 -14.09 4.67 -5.92
C TRP A 48 -14.72 6.01 -5.57
N ILE A 49 -13.89 7.03 -5.58
CA ILE A 49 -14.30 8.43 -5.50
C ILE A 49 -13.61 9.25 -6.58
N MET A 50 -14.32 10.23 -7.11
CA MET A 50 -13.76 11.21 -8.02
C MET A 50 -13.14 12.33 -7.20
N LEU A 51 -11.86 12.61 -7.43
CA LEU A 51 -11.17 13.73 -6.77
C LEU A 51 -11.34 14.99 -7.61
N ASP A 52 -11.95 16.03 -7.04
CA ASP A 52 -12.10 17.32 -7.70
C ASP A 52 -10.82 18.17 -7.56
N LYS A 53 -9.71 17.57 -7.95
CA LYS A 53 -8.38 18.21 -7.94
C LYS A 53 -7.41 17.45 -8.82
N LYS A 54 -6.28 18.09 -9.14
CA LYS A 54 -5.11 17.43 -9.74
C LYS A 54 -4.18 16.93 -8.64
N GLY A 55 -3.43 15.85 -8.96
CA GLY A 55 -2.42 15.28 -8.06
C GLY A 55 -2.96 14.31 -7.03
N ASN A 56 -2.16 14.05 -6.00
CA ASN A 56 -2.38 12.94 -5.07
C ASN A 56 -3.60 13.15 -4.15
N SER A 57 -4.16 12.02 -3.71
CA SER A 57 -5.17 12.00 -2.65
C SER A 57 -4.58 12.47 -1.31
N ASN A 58 -5.39 13.12 -0.50
CA ASN A 58 -5.07 13.41 0.89
C ASN A 58 -5.59 12.30 1.83
N THR A 59 -5.23 12.37 3.11
CA THR A 59 -5.63 11.38 4.11
C THR A 59 -7.14 11.28 4.26
N ARG A 60 -7.87 12.39 4.29
CA ARG A 60 -9.34 12.40 4.42
C ARG A 60 -10.02 11.64 3.28
N GLU A 61 -9.59 11.84 2.04
CA GLU A 61 -10.13 11.15 0.87
C GLU A 61 -9.87 9.64 0.93
N ARG A 62 -8.69 9.23 1.40
CA ARG A 62 -8.33 7.82 1.59
C ARG A 62 -9.18 7.18 2.68
N CYS A 63 -9.33 7.84 3.83
CA CYS A 63 -10.19 7.38 4.92
C CYS A 63 -11.65 7.28 4.48
N GLU A 64 -12.17 8.28 3.75
CA GLU A 64 -13.53 8.25 3.21
C GLU A 64 -13.74 7.02 2.31
N LEU A 65 -12.79 6.73 1.42
CA LEU A 65 -12.87 5.56 0.54
C LEU A 65 -12.84 4.25 1.34
N CYS A 66 -11.96 4.13 2.33
CA CYS A 66 -11.89 2.96 3.21
C CYS A 66 -13.18 2.78 4.02
N ASN A 67 -13.73 3.85 4.59
CA ASN A 67 -14.99 3.79 5.34
C ASN A 67 -16.15 3.34 4.44
N ARG A 68 -16.27 3.85 3.22
CA ARG A 68 -17.27 3.37 2.25
C ARG A 68 -17.11 1.88 1.93
N PHE A 69 -15.87 1.39 1.85
CA PHE A 69 -15.61 -0.04 1.67
C PHE A 69 -16.13 -0.84 2.87
N LEU A 70 -15.80 -0.42 4.09
CA LEU A 70 -16.24 -1.08 5.32
C LEU A 70 -17.77 -1.04 5.51
N GLU A 71 -18.43 0.05 5.16
CA GLU A 71 -19.90 0.16 5.17
C GLU A 71 -20.57 -0.86 4.23
N ILE A 72 -19.98 -1.14 3.06
CA ILE A 72 -20.55 -2.06 2.07
C ILE A 72 -20.28 -3.52 2.43
N PHE A 73 -19.07 -3.82 2.91
CA PHE A 73 -18.61 -5.19 3.10
C PHE A 73 -18.60 -5.64 4.56
N GLY A 74 -18.67 -4.70 5.51
CA GLY A 74 -18.80 -4.98 6.93
C GLY A 74 -17.67 -5.87 7.47
N ASP A 75 -18.09 -6.99 8.05
CA ASP A 75 -17.20 -7.95 8.74
C ASP A 75 -16.31 -8.80 7.80
N ARG A 76 -16.13 -8.41 6.54
CA ARG A 76 -15.23 -9.14 5.64
C ARG A 76 -13.81 -9.14 6.16
N LYS A 77 -13.20 -10.32 6.16
CA LYS A 77 -11.82 -10.47 6.61
C LYS A 77 -10.85 -9.91 5.58
N ILE A 78 -10.15 -8.85 5.96
CA ILE A 78 -9.08 -8.27 5.17
C ILE A 78 -7.76 -8.88 5.68
N ASP A 79 -6.95 -9.48 4.79
CA ASP A 79 -5.60 -9.94 5.12
C ASP A 79 -4.67 -8.73 5.29
N PHE A 80 -4.59 -7.88 4.27
CA PHE A 80 -3.87 -6.61 4.34
C PHE A 80 -4.30 -5.64 3.23
N LEU A 81 -4.01 -4.36 3.45
CA LEU A 81 -4.09 -3.30 2.46
C LEU A 81 -2.72 -3.09 1.82
N THR A 82 -2.66 -2.99 0.50
CA THR A 82 -1.46 -2.65 -0.24
C THR A 82 -1.62 -1.32 -0.98
N ALA A 83 -0.54 -0.54 -1.06
CA ALA A 83 -0.54 0.77 -1.71
C ALA A 83 0.85 1.16 -2.23
N ASP A 84 0.88 2.02 -3.25
CA ASP A 84 2.14 2.57 -3.77
C ASP A 84 2.63 3.75 -2.91
N ARG A 85 3.83 4.23 -3.25
CA ARG A 85 4.63 5.27 -2.55
C ARG A 85 3.99 6.67 -2.51
N GLU A 86 2.84 6.87 -3.12
CA GLU A 86 2.06 8.10 -2.93
C GLU A 86 1.17 8.05 -1.67
N PHE A 87 0.84 6.84 -1.20
CA PHE A 87 -0.04 6.60 -0.06
C PHE A 87 0.75 6.53 1.26
N VAL A 88 1.45 7.60 1.58
CA VAL A 88 2.26 7.74 2.80
C VAL A 88 1.88 9.01 3.56
N GLY A 89 2.29 9.12 4.81
CA GLY A 89 2.08 10.29 5.68
C GLY A 89 1.63 9.89 7.08
N GLU A 90 1.92 10.75 8.06
CA GLU A 90 1.66 10.51 9.49
C GLU A 90 0.19 10.17 9.75
N GLU A 91 -0.73 11.08 9.44
CA GLU A 91 -2.18 10.89 9.65
C GLU A 91 -2.75 9.64 8.95
N TRP A 92 -2.17 9.26 7.80
CA TRP A 92 -2.60 8.06 7.10
C TRP A 92 -2.16 6.79 7.82
N PHE A 93 -0.94 6.77 8.36
CA PHE A 93 -0.47 5.65 9.18
C PHE A 93 -1.19 5.61 10.53
N ASP A 94 -1.53 6.77 11.13
CA ASP A 94 -2.41 6.83 12.32
C ASP A 94 -3.72 6.09 12.07
N TYR A 95 -4.38 6.39 10.97
CA TYR A 95 -5.64 5.73 10.60
C TYR A 95 -5.46 4.22 10.45
N LEU A 96 -4.45 3.77 9.70
CA LEU A 96 -4.21 2.35 9.44
C LEU A 96 -3.81 1.54 10.69
N ILE A 97 -3.07 2.16 11.61
CA ILE A 97 -2.60 1.51 12.84
C ILE A 97 -3.69 1.49 13.90
N SER A 98 -4.54 2.52 13.95
CA SER A 98 -5.66 2.62 14.88
C SER A 98 -6.78 1.64 14.55
N ASP A 99 -6.88 1.18 13.32
CA ASP A 99 -7.79 0.12 12.92
C ASP A 99 -7.13 -1.26 13.10
N PRO A 100 -7.48 -2.03 14.14
CA PRO A 100 -6.87 -3.33 14.43
C PRO A 100 -7.10 -4.37 13.34
N CYS A 101 -8.01 -4.11 12.41
CA CYS A 101 -8.33 -4.99 11.30
C CYS A 101 -7.47 -4.77 10.07
N THR A 102 -6.71 -3.65 9.99
CA THR A 102 -6.02 -3.29 8.76
C THR A 102 -4.50 -3.45 8.87
N ARG A 103 -4.01 -4.64 8.56
CA ARG A 103 -2.59 -4.82 8.24
C ARG A 103 -2.30 -4.13 6.91
N PHE A 104 -1.10 -3.62 6.71
CA PHE A 104 -0.74 -2.94 5.47
C PHE A 104 0.64 -3.33 4.95
N ARG A 105 0.84 -3.17 3.63
CA ARG A 105 2.08 -3.30 2.89
C ARG A 105 2.18 -2.10 1.95
N ILE A 106 2.88 -1.05 2.38
CA ILE A 106 2.95 0.21 1.64
C ILE A 106 4.36 0.43 1.13
N ARG A 107 4.51 0.60 -0.18
CA ARG A 107 5.78 1.00 -0.78
C ARG A 107 6.15 2.41 -0.32
N ILE A 108 7.42 2.59 0.06
CA ILE A 108 7.97 3.89 0.42
C ILE A 108 9.08 4.30 -0.54
N ARG A 109 9.38 5.60 -0.56
CA ARG A 109 10.43 6.14 -1.44
C ARG A 109 11.81 5.79 -0.90
N LYS A 110 12.78 5.59 -1.78
CA LYS A 110 14.18 5.30 -1.44
C LYS A 110 14.86 6.39 -0.62
N ASN A 111 14.43 7.63 -0.75
CA ASN A 111 14.92 8.76 0.02
C ASN A 111 14.18 9.00 1.35
N THR A 112 13.22 8.14 1.72
CA THR A 112 12.55 8.22 3.02
C THR A 112 13.56 8.08 4.14
N LEU A 113 13.49 8.97 5.14
CA LEU A 113 14.35 8.90 6.33
C LEU A 113 13.80 7.86 7.30
N LEU A 114 14.68 6.98 7.74
CA LEU A 114 14.43 5.93 8.72
C LEU A 114 15.25 6.24 9.97
N ASP A 115 14.59 6.41 11.12
CA ASP A 115 15.25 6.70 12.40
C ASP A 115 15.30 5.42 13.25
N ASP A 116 16.46 5.08 13.78
CA ASP A 116 16.65 3.93 14.68
C ASP A 116 16.68 4.29 16.17
N GLY A 117 16.39 5.57 16.50
CA GLY A 117 16.45 6.14 17.84
C GLY A 117 17.83 6.76 18.17
N GLN A 118 18.83 6.59 17.30
CA GLN A 118 20.16 7.21 17.46
C GLN A 118 20.53 8.05 16.25
N LYS A 119 20.15 7.61 15.05
CA LYS A 119 20.47 8.30 13.79
C LYS A 119 19.38 8.09 12.77
N GLN A 120 19.30 9.05 11.87
CA GLN A 120 18.45 8.98 10.70
C GLN A 120 19.28 8.64 9.47
N LEU A 121 18.85 7.65 8.70
CA LEU A 121 19.46 7.27 7.41
C LEU A 121 18.37 7.18 6.34
N ARG A 122 18.73 7.48 5.11
CA ARG A 122 17.84 7.22 3.97
C ARG A 122 17.63 5.71 3.81
N ALA A 123 16.43 5.33 3.37
CA ALA A 123 16.08 3.94 3.18
C ALA A 123 17.01 3.22 2.18
N ASP A 124 17.39 3.87 1.06
CA ASP A 124 18.32 3.30 0.09
C ASP A 124 19.71 3.00 0.69
N VAL A 125 20.20 3.81 1.62
CA VAL A 125 21.47 3.60 2.32
C VAL A 125 21.40 2.35 3.22
N CYS A 126 20.26 2.12 3.88
CA CYS A 126 20.06 0.93 4.73
C CYS A 126 20.11 -0.40 3.94
N PHE A 127 19.85 -0.34 2.64
CA PHE A 127 19.75 -1.49 1.75
C PHE A 127 20.75 -1.47 0.58
N GLN A 128 21.77 -0.59 0.63
CA GLN A 128 22.72 -0.40 -0.47
C GLN A 128 23.48 -1.68 -0.89
N ASN A 129 23.72 -2.61 0.05
CA ASN A 129 24.47 -3.85 -0.18
C ASN A 129 23.62 -5.01 -0.73
N LEU A 130 22.33 -4.81 -0.99
CA LEU A 130 21.51 -5.87 -1.58
C LEU A 130 21.90 -6.12 -3.02
N GLN A 131 22.10 -7.38 -3.36
CA GLN A 131 22.27 -7.86 -4.74
C GLN A 131 20.90 -7.99 -5.43
N VAL A 132 20.88 -7.98 -6.76
CA VAL A 132 19.67 -8.25 -7.56
C VAL A 132 19.02 -9.56 -7.10
N GLY A 133 17.71 -9.55 -6.91
CA GLY A 133 16.92 -10.68 -6.41
C GLY A 133 16.99 -10.91 -4.89
N GLN A 134 17.92 -10.25 -4.18
CA GLN A 134 18.00 -10.37 -2.73
C GLN A 134 16.98 -9.49 -2.03
N SER A 135 16.41 -10.03 -0.95
CA SER A 135 15.56 -9.31 -0.01
C SER A 135 16.13 -9.29 1.39
N LYS A 136 15.80 -8.26 2.15
CA LYS A 136 16.20 -8.09 3.55
C LYS A 136 15.13 -7.36 4.34
N VAL A 137 14.92 -7.80 5.57
CA VAL A 137 14.10 -7.11 6.57
C VAL A 137 15.05 -6.48 7.59
N LEU A 138 14.84 -5.22 7.98
CA LEU A 138 15.57 -4.63 9.10
C LEU A 138 15.14 -5.33 10.40
N SER A 139 16.11 -5.73 11.20
CA SER A 139 15.90 -6.52 12.43
C SER A 139 15.07 -5.82 13.50
N LYS A 140 15.09 -4.48 13.50
CA LYS A 140 14.32 -3.63 14.41
C LYS A 140 13.45 -2.68 13.61
N PRO A 141 12.30 -2.25 14.14
CA PRO A 141 11.48 -1.22 13.50
C PRO A 141 12.25 0.11 13.40
N ARG A 142 11.77 1.00 12.55
CA ARG A 142 12.28 2.34 12.35
C ARG A 142 11.16 3.35 12.58
N LEU A 143 11.50 4.48 13.18
CA LEU A 143 10.57 5.58 13.31
C LEU A 143 10.47 6.29 11.95
N VAL A 144 9.27 6.29 11.38
CA VAL A 144 8.95 6.89 10.09
C VAL A 144 7.55 7.51 10.21
N TRP A 145 7.43 8.80 9.89
CA TRP A 145 6.15 9.53 10.07
C TRP A 145 5.53 9.33 11.47
N GLN A 146 6.36 9.46 12.52
CA GLN A 146 5.99 9.29 13.94
C GLN A 146 5.54 7.87 14.34
N HIS A 147 5.72 6.87 13.47
CA HIS A 147 5.36 5.47 13.75
C HIS A 147 6.56 4.53 13.67
N TRP A 148 6.64 3.58 14.61
CA TRP A 148 7.61 2.51 14.58
C TRP A 148 7.16 1.41 13.62
N LEU A 149 7.75 1.38 12.42
CA LEU A 149 7.41 0.47 11.35
C LEU A 149 8.56 -0.48 11.03
N TYR A 150 8.24 -1.72 10.70
CA TYR A 150 9.20 -2.63 10.09
C TYR A 150 9.39 -2.27 8.62
N ILE A 151 10.63 -2.33 8.17
CA ILE A 151 11.02 -1.99 6.80
C ILE A 151 11.67 -3.21 6.17
N ALA A 152 11.13 -3.63 5.03
CA ALA A 152 11.69 -4.68 4.20
C ALA A 152 12.04 -4.11 2.82
N ALA A 153 13.08 -4.63 2.19
CA ALA A 153 13.43 -4.24 0.84
C ALA A 153 13.88 -5.43 0.00
N MET A 154 13.74 -5.29 -1.31
CA MET A 154 14.25 -6.20 -2.33
C MET A 154 14.93 -5.40 -3.44
N ARG A 155 16.06 -5.87 -3.94
CA ARG A 155 16.68 -5.34 -5.15
C ARG A 155 16.05 -6.00 -6.36
N LEU A 156 15.46 -5.19 -7.22
CA LEU A 156 14.77 -5.62 -8.43
C LEU A 156 15.75 -5.95 -9.56
N ASP A 157 15.26 -6.60 -10.61
CA ASP A 157 16.07 -7.00 -11.77
C ASP A 157 16.65 -5.79 -12.52
N ASP A 158 15.94 -4.66 -12.54
CA ASP A 158 16.40 -3.38 -13.10
C ASP A 158 17.40 -2.63 -12.20
N GLY A 159 17.72 -3.19 -11.03
CA GLY A 159 18.62 -2.60 -10.05
C GLY A 159 17.97 -1.57 -9.12
N ASP A 160 16.67 -1.24 -9.26
CA ASP A 160 15.97 -0.35 -8.32
C ASP A 160 15.63 -1.11 -7.01
N LEU A 161 15.26 -0.37 -5.98
CA LEU A 161 14.85 -0.90 -4.69
C LEU A 161 13.32 -0.83 -4.53
N LEU A 162 12.71 -1.99 -4.33
CA LEU A 162 11.41 -2.07 -3.71
C LEU A 162 11.59 -1.97 -2.21
N ILE A 163 11.00 -0.97 -1.57
CA ILE A 163 11.06 -0.78 -0.11
C ILE A 163 9.64 -0.71 0.41
N VAL A 164 9.31 -1.56 1.37
CA VAL A 164 7.96 -1.73 1.92
C VAL A 164 7.97 -1.49 3.41
N ALA A 165 7.05 -0.63 3.87
CA ALA A 165 6.77 -0.40 5.28
C ALA A 165 5.54 -1.20 5.74
N THR A 166 5.59 -1.73 6.96
CA THR A 166 4.50 -2.50 7.58
C THR A 166 4.58 -2.41 9.11
N ALA A 167 3.43 -2.53 9.77
CA ALA A 167 3.38 -2.65 11.23
C ALA A 167 3.44 -4.11 11.72
N HIS A 168 3.13 -5.09 10.85
CA HIS A 168 2.99 -6.51 11.22
C HIS A 168 3.57 -7.44 10.16
N ASP A 169 3.96 -8.66 10.56
CA ASP A 169 4.38 -9.77 9.68
C ASP A 169 5.46 -9.35 8.67
N GLN A 170 6.48 -8.66 9.14
CA GLN A 170 7.54 -8.06 8.33
C GLN A 170 8.25 -9.05 7.39
N ASN A 171 8.34 -10.32 7.75
CA ASN A 171 9.02 -11.34 6.94
C ASN A 171 8.25 -11.68 5.65
N ARG A 172 6.94 -11.40 5.61
CA ARG A 172 6.10 -11.58 4.43
C ARG A 172 5.94 -10.32 3.57
N ALA A 173 6.43 -9.16 4.05
CA ALA A 173 6.13 -7.86 3.47
C ALA A 173 6.44 -7.76 1.98
N ILE A 174 7.58 -8.27 1.52
CA ILE A 174 7.96 -8.26 0.09
C ILE A 174 7.09 -9.21 -0.72
N ALA A 175 6.91 -10.46 -0.27
CA ALA A 175 6.08 -11.45 -0.98
C ALA A 175 4.61 -11.01 -1.06
N ASP A 176 4.09 -10.40 0.01
CA ASP A 176 2.74 -9.87 0.04
C ASP A 176 2.58 -8.67 -0.91
N TYR A 177 3.55 -7.75 -0.93
CA TYR A 177 3.52 -6.61 -1.84
C TYR A 177 3.63 -7.05 -3.31
N ALA A 178 4.38 -8.11 -3.60
CA ALA A 178 4.52 -8.65 -4.96
C ALA A 178 3.18 -9.11 -5.56
N LYS A 179 2.18 -9.46 -4.75
CA LYS A 179 0.83 -9.75 -5.22
C LYS A 179 0.20 -8.55 -5.94
N ARG A 180 0.56 -7.31 -5.56
CA ARG A 180 0.13 -6.08 -6.22
C ARG A 180 0.76 -5.92 -7.62
N TRP A 181 2.02 -6.32 -7.81
CA TRP A 181 2.70 -6.15 -9.11
C TRP A 181 2.12 -6.97 -10.25
N ALA A 182 1.52 -8.10 -9.95
CA ALA A 182 0.79 -8.85 -10.94
C ALA A 182 -0.42 -8.08 -11.53
N ILE A 183 -0.72 -6.88 -11.00
CA ILE A 183 -1.81 -5.99 -11.45
C ILE A 183 -1.34 -5.04 -12.56
N GLU A 184 -0.04 -4.73 -12.62
CA GLU A 184 0.54 -3.71 -13.52
C GLU A 184 1.03 -4.30 -14.87
N THR A 185 0.92 -5.60 -15.06
CA THR A 185 1.23 -6.32 -16.30
C THR A 185 -0.02 -6.77 -17.03
#